data_3377f7de56c717d8592d624f2399bfc8
#
_entry.id   3377f7de56c717d8592d624f2399bfc8
#
_cell.length_a   1.000
_cell.length_b   1.000
_cell.length_c   1.000
_cell.angle_alpha   90.00
_cell.angle_beta   90.00
_cell.angle_gamma   90.00
#
_symmetry.space_group_name_H-M   'P 1'
#
loop_
_entity.id
_entity.type
_entity.pdbx_description
1 polymer ?
#
loop_
_entity_poly.entity_id
_entity_poly.type
_entity_poly.pdbx_seq_one_letter_code
_entity_poly.pdbx_strand_id
1 'polypeptide(L)'
;MDRIKKQHFTPLMSFSLVLTAGIITAKYSYDYLSMRHWLAISILPWSIAACCYMMTQLIRRHNPSSRIIDKLIHYQCLNLYLCIFCLGSCITTHHIDHLNAPVQIKAYQSLSSFERTILKAQDFRQQAEQQLHTLHIGEQDFAVIAAMAMGDKSALNQETKEAYSISGTSHILAVSGLHIGIIFQLIILLLGGKRRSKLTIILSTTIVWAYVIFIGFPASAVRAATMLSIYSMVLLSLRPDPTLNTLALAYIIMVLVNPFNIFDIGFQMSFLAVGSILLFYPLFFCLLSSHSNIIRAIWGLFCVSLAAQIGTLPLIVFYFGRISCYSLITSFIAIPAATLILYLCVLLFILSPLTYISFLASSIEGLMQLVMNVLTSITQFINTAFRLTSLLPGASIECIFPCSS
;
A
#
# COMPACT_ATOMS: atom_id res chain seq x y z
N MET A 1 6.71 1.28 -28.36
CA MET A 1 5.60 2.23 -28.58
C MET A 1 4.23 1.54 -28.61
N ASP A 2 4.10 0.33 -29.12
CA ASP A 2 2.79 -0.35 -29.20
C ASP A 2 2.23 -0.86 -27.86
N ARG A 3 3.04 -1.07 -26.84
CA ARG A 3 2.53 -1.41 -25.48
C ARG A 3 1.84 -0.23 -24.78
N ILE A 4 2.19 1.01 -25.12
CA ILE A 4 1.62 2.23 -24.52
C ILE A 4 0.21 2.50 -25.08
N LYS A 5 -0.05 2.17 -26.35
CA LYS A 5 -1.36 2.34 -26.98
C LYS A 5 -2.47 1.40 -26.48
N LYS A 6 -2.15 0.35 -25.72
CA LYS A 6 -3.11 -0.60 -25.16
C LYS A 6 -3.50 -0.36 -23.69
N GLN A 7 -3.03 0.70 -23.05
CA GLN A 7 -3.54 1.12 -21.75
C GLN A 7 -4.83 1.96 -21.90
N HIS A 8 -5.80 1.41 -22.65
CA HIS A 8 -7.14 1.98 -22.65
C HIS A 8 -7.72 1.88 -21.23
N PHE A 9 -8.51 2.85 -20.85
CA PHE A 9 -9.35 2.86 -19.66
C PHE A 9 -9.99 1.48 -19.51
N THR A 10 -9.51 0.71 -18.55
CA THR A 10 -9.91 -0.68 -18.38
C THR A 10 -11.28 -0.71 -17.72
N PRO A 11 -12.14 -1.69 -17.98
CA PRO A 11 -13.50 -1.75 -17.42
C PRO A 11 -13.53 -1.62 -15.90
N LEU A 12 -12.59 -2.26 -15.18
CA LEU A 12 -12.52 -2.19 -13.72
C LEU A 12 -12.15 -0.78 -13.21
N MET A 13 -11.38 -0.02 -13.98
CA MET A 13 -11.05 1.36 -13.64
C MET A 13 -12.27 2.27 -13.75
N SER A 14 -13.09 2.09 -14.77
CA SER A 14 -14.36 2.79 -14.89
C SER A 14 -15.33 2.41 -13.77
N PHE A 15 -15.39 1.13 -13.39
CA PHE A 15 -16.21 0.66 -12.28
C PHE A 15 -15.76 1.26 -10.94
N SER A 16 -14.45 1.36 -10.69
CA SER A 16 -13.93 1.97 -9.47
C SER A 16 -14.31 3.45 -9.34
N LEU A 17 -14.26 4.21 -10.44
CA LEU A 17 -14.66 5.62 -10.46
C LEU A 17 -16.16 5.81 -10.19
N VAL A 18 -17.00 5.00 -10.80
CA VAL A 18 -18.46 5.06 -10.59
C VAL A 18 -18.84 4.65 -9.17
N LEU A 19 -18.20 3.61 -8.64
CA LEU A 19 -18.36 3.19 -7.25
C LEU A 19 -18.01 4.34 -6.28
N THR A 20 -16.88 5.00 -6.53
CA THR A 20 -16.43 6.17 -5.75
C THR A 20 -17.45 7.30 -5.80
N ALA A 21 -17.99 7.61 -6.97
CA ALA A 21 -19.02 8.63 -7.12
C ALA A 21 -20.28 8.31 -6.29
N GLY A 22 -20.71 7.04 -6.28
CA GLY A 22 -21.82 6.56 -5.44
C GLY A 22 -21.55 6.75 -3.93
N ILE A 23 -20.33 6.43 -3.48
CA ILE A 23 -19.94 6.58 -2.07
C ILE A 23 -19.92 8.06 -1.66
N ILE A 24 -19.34 8.93 -2.48
CA ILE A 24 -19.30 10.36 -2.21
C ILE A 24 -20.73 10.92 -2.14
N THR A 25 -21.56 10.59 -3.12
CA THR A 25 -22.96 11.05 -3.13
C THR A 25 -23.71 10.59 -1.89
N ALA A 26 -23.56 9.34 -1.48
CA ALA A 26 -24.24 8.81 -0.30
C ALA A 26 -23.79 9.49 1.00
N LYS A 27 -22.49 9.80 1.13
CA LYS A 27 -21.97 10.52 2.30
C LYS A 27 -22.64 11.89 2.46
N TYR A 28 -22.80 12.64 1.37
CA TYR A 28 -23.39 13.98 1.40
C TYR A 28 -24.92 13.99 1.38
N SER A 29 -25.57 12.89 0.99
CA SER A 29 -27.03 12.76 0.96
C SER A 29 -27.58 11.87 2.07
N TYR A 30 -26.78 11.49 3.05
CA TYR A 30 -27.15 10.55 4.11
C TYR A 30 -28.39 11.02 4.90
N ASP A 31 -28.50 12.33 5.20
CA ASP A 31 -29.61 12.90 5.95
C ASP A 31 -30.94 12.82 5.18
N TYR A 32 -30.90 12.67 3.86
CA TYR A 32 -32.09 12.65 2.98
C TYR A 32 -32.42 11.26 2.47
N LEU A 33 -31.41 10.42 2.23
CA LEU A 33 -31.53 9.13 1.54
C LEU A 33 -30.96 7.99 2.37
N SER A 34 -31.85 7.17 2.95
CA SER A 34 -31.46 5.95 3.65
C SER A 34 -31.08 4.81 2.70
N MET A 35 -30.48 3.75 3.24
CA MET A 35 -30.14 2.53 2.50
C MET A 35 -31.36 1.97 1.70
N ARG A 36 -32.56 2.04 2.28
CA ARG A 36 -33.80 1.54 1.62
C ARG A 36 -34.14 2.32 0.36
N HIS A 37 -33.91 3.64 0.36
CA HIS A 37 -34.12 4.48 -0.84
C HIS A 37 -33.12 4.10 -1.94
N TRP A 38 -31.83 3.90 -1.60
CA TRP A 38 -30.82 3.49 -2.59
C TRP A 38 -31.11 2.11 -3.16
N LEU A 39 -31.57 1.15 -2.35
CA LEU A 39 -32.00 -0.17 -2.82
C LEU A 39 -33.20 -0.04 -3.78
N ALA A 40 -34.19 0.76 -3.45
CA ALA A 40 -35.35 0.99 -4.32
C ALA A 40 -34.94 1.64 -5.66
N ILE A 41 -34.04 2.63 -5.63
CA ILE A 41 -33.52 3.29 -6.84
C ILE A 41 -32.75 2.27 -7.71
N SER A 42 -32.05 1.30 -7.12
CA SER A 42 -31.26 0.31 -7.86
C SER A 42 -32.11 -0.72 -8.63
N ILE A 43 -33.38 -0.93 -8.25
CA ILE A 43 -34.25 -1.93 -8.89
C ILE A 43 -34.48 -1.59 -10.38
N LEU A 44 -34.70 -0.32 -10.70
CA LEU A 44 -34.98 0.11 -12.08
C LEU A 44 -33.82 -0.14 -13.03
N PRO A 45 -32.58 0.34 -12.80
CA PRO A 45 -31.46 0.07 -13.68
C PRO A 45 -31.11 -1.43 -13.75
N TRP A 46 -31.33 -2.18 -12.67
CA TRP A 46 -31.10 -3.64 -12.65
C TRP A 46 -32.09 -4.36 -13.57
N SER A 47 -33.38 -4.02 -13.50
CA SER A 47 -34.40 -4.62 -14.34
C SER A 47 -34.21 -4.26 -15.84
N ILE A 48 -33.79 -3.02 -16.11
CA ILE A 48 -33.48 -2.58 -17.50
C ILE A 48 -32.24 -3.33 -18.02
N ALA A 49 -31.19 -3.46 -17.24
CA ALA A 49 -29.98 -4.21 -17.62
C ALA A 49 -30.30 -5.67 -17.92
N ALA A 50 -31.12 -6.32 -17.08
CA ALA A 50 -31.56 -7.70 -17.27
C ALA A 50 -32.41 -7.84 -18.55
N CYS A 51 -33.36 -6.92 -18.81
CA CYS A 51 -34.17 -6.90 -20.01
C CYS A 51 -33.31 -6.72 -21.28
N CYS A 52 -32.38 -5.76 -21.28
CA CYS A 52 -31.43 -5.57 -22.38
C CYS A 52 -30.59 -6.82 -22.64
N TYR A 53 -30.14 -7.50 -21.61
CA TYR A 53 -29.39 -8.77 -21.72
C TYR A 53 -30.25 -9.86 -22.40
N MET A 54 -31.48 -10.07 -21.92
CA MET A 54 -32.39 -11.06 -22.48
C MET A 54 -32.71 -10.78 -23.96
N MET A 55 -33.02 -9.52 -24.28
CA MET A 55 -33.26 -9.08 -25.66
C MET A 55 -32.04 -9.27 -26.56
N THR A 56 -30.86 -8.96 -26.06
CA THR A 56 -29.59 -9.19 -26.79
C THR A 56 -29.41 -10.67 -27.13
N GLN A 57 -29.68 -11.57 -26.20
CA GLN A 57 -29.56 -13.03 -26.40
C GLN A 57 -30.59 -13.53 -27.42
N LEU A 58 -31.84 -13.03 -27.36
CA LEU A 58 -32.89 -13.39 -28.31
C LEU A 58 -32.58 -12.94 -29.74
N ILE A 59 -32.16 -11.67 -29.90
CA ILE A 59 -31.82 -11.11 -31.23
C ILE A 59 -30.57 -11.80 -31.78
N ARG A 60 -29.55 -12.08 -30.97
CA ARG A 60 -28.34 -12.76 -31.42
C ARG A 60 -28.62 -14.16 -31.99
N ARG A 61 -29.66 -14.86 -31.50
CA ARG A 61 -30.08 -16.17 -32.02
C ARG A 61 -30.67 -16.08 -33.43
N HIS A 62 -31.33 -14.97 -33.77
CA HIS A 62 -32.03 -14.81 -35.05
C HIS A 62 -31.25 -13.95 -36.05
N ASN A 63 -30.54 -12.94 -35.61
CA ASN A 63 -29.76 -12.04 -36.47
C ASN A 63 -28.51 -11.52 -35.76
N PRO A 64 -27.35 -12.23 -35.83
CA PRO A 64 -26.14 -11.90 -35.10
C PRO A 64 -25.47 -10.58 -35.51
N SER A 65 -25.78 -10.05 -36.70
CA SER A 65 -25.17 -8.83 -37.26
C SER A 65 -26.04 -7.57 -37.10
N SER A 66 -27.05 -7.62 -36.25
CA SER A 66 -28.01 -6.50 -36.10
C SER A 66 -27.35 -5.34 -35.32
N ARG A 67 -27.42 -4.11 -35.86
CA ARG A 67 -27.03 -2.86 -35.19
C ARG A 67 -27.81 -2.60 -33.89
N ILE A 68 -28.93 -3.26 -33.69
CA ILE A 68 -29.73 -3.18 -32.46
C ILE A 68 -28.99 -3.81 -31.31
N ILE A 69 -28.19 -4.87 -31.54
CA ILE A 69 -27.37 -5.54 -30.52
C ILE A 69 -26.39 -4.56 -29.90
N ASP A 70 -25.69 -3.75 -30.71
CA ASP A 70 -24.72 -2.78 -30.21
C ASP A 70 -25.38 -1.73 -29.32
N LYS A 71 -26.56 -1.24 -29.70
CA LYS A 71 -27.35 -0.29 -28.88
C LYS A 71 -27.77 -0.92 -27.55
N LEU A 72 -28.30 -2.16 -27.60
CA LEU A 72 -28.70 -2.87 -26.37
C LEU A 72 -27.54 -3.13 -25.43
N ILE A 73 -26.38 -3.50 -25.96
CA ILE A 73 -25.14 -3.67 -25.15
C ILE A 73 -24.76 -2.33 -24.51
N HIS A 74 -24.84 -1.23 -25.25
CA HIS A 74 -24.51 0.09 -24.68
C HIS A 74 -25.48 0.48 -23.55
N TYR A 75 -26.79 0.29 -23.72
CA TYR A 75 -27.78 0.52 -22.67
C TYR A 75 -27.58 -0.41 -21.46
N GLN A 76 -27.25 -1.67 -21.71
CA GLN A 76 -26.92 -2.62 -20.64
C GLN A 76 -25.71 -2.16 -19.83
N CYS A 77 -24.63 -1.74 -20.49
CA CYS A 77 -23.43 -1.21 -19.82
C CYS A 77 -23.77 0.02 -18.98
N LEU A 78 -24.53 0.98 -19.52
CA LEU A 78 -24.95 2.18 -18.79
C LEU A 78 -25.72 1.84 -17.51
N ASN A 79 -26.68 0.93 -17.60
CA ASN A 79 -27.47 0.52 -16.43
C ASN A 79 -26.63 -0.27 -15.42
N LEU A 80 -25.63 -1.06 -15.84
CA LEU A 80 -24.69 -1.70 -14.93
C LEU A 80 -23.84 -0.67 -14.17
N TYR A 81 -23.41 0.43 -14.83
CA TYR A 81 -22.73 1.51 -14.12
C TYR A 81 -23.62 2.18 -13.08
N LEU A 82 -24.93 2.39 -13.39
CA LEU A 82 -25.89 2.90 -12.40
C LEU A 82 -26.07 1.93 -11.23
N CYS A 83 -26.10 0.63 -11.48
CA CYS A 83 -26.14 -0.38 -10.41
C CYS A 83 -24.91 -0.30 -9.49
N ILE A 84 -23.69 -0.13 -10.07
CA ILE A 84 -22.46 0.01 -9.31
C ILE A 84 -22.46 1.30 -8.47
N PHE A 85 -22.99 2.39 -9.03
CA PHE A 85 -23.20 3.64 -8.31
C PHE A 85 -24.11 3.44 -7.09
N CYS A 86 -25.28 2.83 -7.29
CA CYS A 86 -26.22 2.53 -6.21
C CYS A 86 -25.62 1.57 -5.16
N LEU A 87 -24.81 0.60 -5.60
CA LEU A 87 -24.10 -0.32 -4.68
C LEU A 87 -23.16 0.46 -3.78
N GLY A 88 -22.34 1.37 -4.31
CA GLY A 88 -21.49 2.24 -3.52
C GLY A 88 -22.27 3.07 -2.50
N SER A 89 -23.41 3.62 -2.92
CA SER A 89 -24.31 4.39 -2.06
C SER A 89 -24.93 3.53 -0.94
N CYS A 90 -25.39 2.31 -1.26
CA CYS A 90 -25.95 1.38 -0.27
C CYS A 90 -24.93 0.98 0.80
N ILE A 91 -23.71 0.62 0.37
CA ILE A 91 -22.66 0.19 1.29
C ILE A 91 -22.27 1.34 2.23
N THR A 92 -22.20 2.56 1.72
CA THR A 92 -21.84 3.73 2.52
C THR A 92 -22.91 4.05 3.55
N THR A 93 -24.18 4.10 3.17
CA THR A 93 -25.29 4.35 4.12
C THR A 93 -25.35 3.26 5.18
N HIS A 94 -25.20 2.00 4.81
CA HIS A 94 -25.14 0.89 5.76
C HIS A 94 -23.98 1.04 6.76
N HIS A 95 -22.81 1.45 6.26
CA HIS A 95 -21.63 1.64 7.12
C HIS A 95 -21.81 2.82 8.09
N ILE A 96 -22.44 3.93 7.66
CA ILE A 96 -22.78 5.06 8.52
C ILE A 96 -23.76 4.63 9.61
N ASP A 97 -24.80 3.87 9.25
CA ASP A 97 -25.78 3.35 10.22
C ASP A 97 -25.09 2.49 11.30
N HIS A 98 -24.10 1.68 10.90
CA HIS A 98 -23.31 0.89 11.84
C HIS A 98 -22.40 1.73 12.75
N LEU A 99 -21.81 2.81 12.25
CA LEU A 99 -20.96 3.70 13.04
C LEU A 99 -21.78 4.50 14.07
N ASN A 100 -23.02 4.85 13.74
CA ASN A 100 -23.94 5.57 14.62
C ASN A 100 -24.58 4.64 15.68
N ALA A 101 -24.39 3.32 15.57
CA ALA A 101 -24.85 2.39 16.60
C ALA A 101 -24.05 2.56 17.90
N PRO A 102 -24.69 2.44 19.10
CA PRO A 102 -24.00 2.62 20.37
C PRO A 102 -22.84 1.62 20.52
N VAL A 103 -21.65 2.15 20.76
CA VAL A 103 -20.43 1.36 20.95
C VAL A 103 -20.53 0.59 22.27
N GLN A 104 -20.68 -0.72 22.19
CA GLN A 104 -20.53 -1.59 23.36
C GLN A 104 -19.04 -1.83 23.61
N ILE A 105 -18.54 -1.36 24.77
CA ILE A 105 -17.17 -1.67 25.22
C ILE A 105 -17.10 -3.16 25.51
N LYS A 106 -16.44 -3.91 24.64
CA LYS A 106 -16.25 -5.35 24.82
C LYS A 106 -15.21 -5.61 25.92
N ALA A 107 -15.55 -6.41 26.92
CA ALA A 107 -14.59 -6.91 27.88
C ALA A 107 -13.56 -7.81 27.18
N TYR A 108 -12.32 -7.92 27.71
CA TYR A 108 -11.24 -8.74 27.13
C TYR A 108 -11.67 -10.18 26.79
N GLN A 109 -12.57 -10.77 27.59
CA GLN A 109 -13.11 -12.12 27.37
C GLN A 109 -14.04 -12.22 26.15
N SER A 110 -14.59 -11.11 25.68
CA SER A 110 -15.47 -11.04 24.50
C SER A 110 -14.75 -10.66 23.21
N LEU A 111 -13.42 -10.53 23.25
CA LEU A 111 -12.61 -10.27 22.06
C LEU A 111 -12.63 -11.46 21.09
N SER A 112 -12.71 -11.17 19.81
CA SER A 112 -12.62 -12.19 18.78
C SER A 112 -11.24 -12.88 18.80
N SER A 113 -11.16 -14.11 18.28
CA SER A 113 -9.88 -14.83 18.16
C SER A 113 -8.83 -14.01 17.39
N PHE A 114 -9.25 -13.23 16.42
CA PHE A 114 -8.38 -12.34 15.64
C PHE A 114 -7.83 -11.18 16.48
N GLU A 115 -8.66 -10.49 17.26
CA GLU A 115 -8.24 -9.41 18.17
C GLU A 115 -7.24 -9.91 19.21
N ARG A 116 -7.47 -11.10 19.77
CA ARG A 116 -6.52 -11.76 20.70
C ARG A 116 -5.18 -12.09 20.02
N THR A 117 -5.19 -12.49 18.75
CA THR A 117 -3.95 -12.76 18.00
C THR A 117 -3.14 -11.50 17.78
N ILE A 118 -3.79 -10.37 17.48
CA ILE A 118 -3.12 -9.07 17.34
C ILE A 118 -2.48 -8.65 18.67
N LEU A 119 -3.19 -8.76 19.78
CA LEU A 119 -2.64 -8.42 21.11
C LEU A 119 -1.40 -9.26 21.46
N LYS A 120 -1.48 -10.59 21.23
CA LYS A 120 -0.31 -11.46 21.46
C LYS A 120 0.86 -11.11 20.54
N ALA A 121 0.61 -10.71 19.31
CA ALA A 121 1.65 -10.29 18.38
C ALA A 121 2.30 -8.95 18.84
N GLN A 122 1.51 -8.04 19.43
CA GLN A 122 2.02 -6.81 20.02
C GLN A 122 2.90 -7.09 21.26
N ASP A 123 2.49 -8.01 22.13
CA ASP A 123 3.30 -8.44 23.28
C ASP A 123 4.62 -9.04 22.80
N PHE A 124 4.59 -9.90 21.78
CA PHE A 124 5.79 -10.49 21.20
C PHE A 124 6.70 -9.43 20.55
N ARG A 125 6.11 -8.43 19.89
CA ARG A 125 6.87 -7.29 19.34
C ARG A 125 7.61 -6.53 20.45
N GLN A 126 6.94 -6.22 21.56
CA GLN A 126 7.56 -5.52 22.70
C GLN A 126 8.71 -6.33 23.31
N GLN A 127 8.56 -7.65 23.42
CA GLN A 127 9.66 -8.51 23.87
C GLN A 127 10.85 -8.47 22.91
N ALA A 128 10.60 -8.49 21.60
CA ALA A 128 11.63 -8.39 20.57
C ALA A 128 12.35 -7.02 20.62
N GLU A 129 11.61 -5.94 20.86
CA GLU A 129 12.17 -4.59 21.06
C GLU A 129 13.07 -4.53 22.29
N GLN A 130 12.65 -5.12 23.42
CA GLN A 130 13.45 -5.19 24.64
C GLN A 130 14.75 -5.97 24.41
N GLN A 131 14.71 -7.09 23.70
CA GLN A 131 15.91 -7.86 23.35
C GLN A 131 16.89 -7.05 22.48
N LEU A 132 16.39 -6.31 21.50
CA LEU A 132 17.22 -5.44 20.67
C LEU A 132 17.82 -4.26 21.46
N HIS A 133 17.08 -3.72 22.42
CA HIS A 133 17.55 -2.63 23.27
C HIS A 133 18.72 -3.04 24.16
N THR A 134 18.82 -4.32 24.57
CA THR A 134 19.94 -4.83 25.37
C THR A 134 21.28 -4.86 24.60
N LEU A 135 21.29 -4.67 23.30
CA LEU A 135 22.47 -4.76 22.43
C LEU A 135 23.30 -3.45 22.34
N HIS A 136 23.12 -2.50 23.27
CA HIS A 136 23.94 -1.28 23.42
C HIS A 136 24.00 -0.38 22.18
N ILE A 137 22.85 -0.08 21.59
CA ILE A 137 22.68 0.89 20.48
C ILE A 137 22.39 2.28 21.06
N GLY A 138 22.82 3.34 20.36
CA GLY A 138 22.40 4.70 20.70
C GLY A 138 20.86 4.84 20.64
N GLU A 139 20.26 5.53 21.61
CA GLU A 139 18.79 5.60 21.76
C GLU A 139 18.07 6.03 20.49
N GLN A 140 18.61 7.01 19.76
CA GLN A 140 17.97 7.50 18.53
C GLN A 140 18.17 6.56 17.33
N ASP A 141 19.31 5.88 17.23
CA ASP A 141 19.55 4.89 16.18
C ASP A 141 18.63 3.67 16.38
N PHE A 142 18.47 3.24 17.63
CA PHE A 142 17.51 2.21 18.00
C PHE A 142 16.07 2.64 17.65
N ALA A 143 15.68 3.88 17.99
CA ALA A 143 14.34 4.41 17.70
C ALA A 143 14.02 4.40 16.20
N VAL A 144 14.99 4.72 15.34
CA VAL A 144 14.84 4.66 13.89
C VAL A 144 14.71 3.23 13.41
N ILE A 145 15.53 2.29 13.91
CA ILE A 145 15.45 0.87 13.57
C ILE A 145 14.09 0.29 13.98
N ALA A 146 13.63 0.57 15.21
CA ALA A 146 12.34 0.13 15.73
C ALA A 146 11.17 0.69 14.90
N ALA A 147 11.22 1.96 14.52
CA ALA A 147 10.21 2.58 13.67
C ALA A 147 10.14 1.94 12.28
N MET A 148 11.30 1.65 11.67
CA MET A 148 11.36 1.07 10.32
C MET A 148 11.02 -0.41 10.28
N ALA A 149 11.50 -1.20 11.24
CA ALA A 149 11.35 -2.66 11.24
C ALA A 149 10.10 -3.14 11.97
N MET A 150 9.69 -2.47 13.05
CA MET A 150 8.58 -2.89 13.92
C MET A 150 7.41 -1.91 13.96
N GLY A 151 7.57 -0.72 13.35
CA GLY A 151 6.53 0.30 13.29
C GLY A 151 6.35 1.12 14.56
N ASP A 152 7.25 0.97 15.55
CA ASP A 152 7.20 1.74 16.79
C ASP A 152 7.93 3.08 16.65
N LYS A 153 7.16 4.16 16.79
CA LYS A 153 7.64 5.54 16.70
C LYS A 153 7.74 6.24 18.05
N SER A 154 7.46 5.54 19.13
CA SER A 154 7.36 6.12 20.48
C SER A 154 8.66 6.75 20.95
N ALA A 155 9.79 6.11 20.66
CA ALA A 155 11.13 6.54 21.05
C ALA A 155 11.76 7.60 20.12
N LEU A 156 11.12 7.94 18.99
CA LEU A 156 11.66 8.93 18.05
C LEU A 156 11.54 10.35 18.63
N ASN A 157 12.65 11.07 18.68
CA ASN A 157 12.66 12.49 19.08
C ASN A 157 12.09 13.39 17.97
N GLN A 158 11.72 14.61 18.34
CA GLN A 158 11.12 15.57 17.41
C GLN A 158 12.11 16.04 16.34
N GLU A 159 13.38 16.24 16.70
CA GLU A 159 14.44 16.64 15.77
C GLU A 159 14.60 15.63 14.63
N THR A 160 14.65 14.33 14.95
CA THR A 160 14.73 13.27 13.94
C THR A 160 13.48 13.26 13.04
N LYS A 161 12.28 13.37 13.64
CA LYS A 161 11.02 13.43 12.85
C LYS A 161 11.02 14.60 11.88
N GLU A 162 11.47 15.76 12.32
CA GLU A 162 11.56 16.97 11.47
C GLU A 162 12.61 16.82 10.37
N ALA A 163 13.81 16.33 10.66
CA ALA A 163 14.86 16.09 9.68
C ALA A 163 14.37 15.17 8.55
N TYR A 164 13.69 14.05 8.91
CA TYR A 164 13.08 13.15 7.93
C TYR A 164 11.90 13.78 7.18
N SER A 165 11.14 14.68 7.79
CA SER A 165 10.05 15.40 7.14
C SER A 165 10.57 16.40 6.11
N ILE A 166 11.54 17.21 6.49
CA ILE A 166 12.17 18.23 5.61
C ILE A 166 12.89 17.55 4.45
N SER A 167 13.59 16.43 4.68
CA SER A 167 14.25 15.66 3.63
C SER A 167 13.26 14.91 2.71
N GLY A 168 11.96 14.85 3.05
CA GLY A 168 10.92 14.14 2.27
C GLY A 168 10.90 12.63 2.49
N THR A 169 11.59 12.15 3.53
CA THR A 169 11.74 10.70 3.82
C THR A 169 10.93 10.24 5.03
N SER A 170 10.01 11.06 5.56
CA SER A 170 9.15 10.70 6.71
C SER A 170 8.33 9.41 6.50
N HIS A 171 8.03 9.08 5.24
CA HIS A 171 7.33 7.84 4.89
C HIS A 171 8.14 6.57 5.19
N ILE A 172 9.45 6.66 5.38
CA ILE A 172 10.35 5.56 5.72
C ILE A 172 10.35 5.29 7.24
N LEU A 173 10.13 6.31 8.08
CA LEU A 173 9.95 6.17 9.53
C LEU A 173 8.63 5.49 9.90
N ALA A 174 7.77 5.22 8.96
CA ALA A 174 6.56 4.45 9.16
C ALA A 174 6.66 3.17 8.33
N VAL A 175 6.13 2.06 8.85
CA VAL A 175 6.00 0.87 8.01
C VAL A 175 5.09 1.20 6.84
N SER A 176 5.66 1.20 5.66
CA SER A 176 5.02 1.61 4.41
C SER A 176 4.86 0.44 3.45
N GLY A 177 4.18 0.68 2.34
CA GLY A 177 4.08 -0.30 1.26
C GLY A 177 5.45 -0.73 0.71
N LEU A 178 6.45 0.15 0.76
CA LEU A 178 7.83 -0.17 0.38
C LEU A 178 8.40 -1.29 1.28
N HIS A 179 8.24 -1.19 2.60
CA HIS A 179 8.72 -2.19 3.56
C HIS A 179 8.10 -3.57 3.30
N ILE A 180 6.79 -3.61 3.05
CA ILE A 180 6.07 -4.84 2.70
C ILE A 180 6.59 -5.43 1.38
N GLY A 181 6.85 -4.57 0.37
CA GLY A 181 7.43 -4.97 -0.90
C GLY A 181 8.86 -5.53 -0.77
N ILE A 182 9.68 -4.92 0.09
CA ILE A 182 11.06 -5.37 0.39
C ILE A 182 11.04 -6.77 1.05
N ILE A 183 10.18 -6.97 2.04
CA ILE A 183 10.04 -8.28 2.72
C ILE A 183 9.52 -9.33 1.73
N PHE A 184 8.51 -9.01 0.93
CA PHE A 184 8.01 -9.90 -0.11
C PHE A 184 9.12 -10.31 -1.09
N GLN A 185 9.93 -9.35 -1.53
CA GLN A 185 11.06 -9.60 -2.43
C GLN A 185 12.14 -10.47 -1.77
N LEU A 186 12.44 -10.23 -0.49
CA LEU A 186 13.40 -11.04 0.28
C LEU A 186 12.95 -12.51 0.34
N ILE A 187 11.68 -12.76 0.64
CA ILE A 187 11.14 -14.12 0.73
C ILE A 187 11.24 -14.82 -0.63
N ILE A 188 10.87 -14.13 -1.73
CA ILE A 188 11.02 -14.68 -3.08
C ILE A 188 12.47 -15.05 -3.37
N LEU A 189 13.43 -14.20 -2.97
CA LEU A 189 14.86 -14.44 -3.17
C LEU A 189 15.31 -15.68 -2.39
N LEU A 190 14.94 -15.80 -1.12
CA LEU A 190 15.25 -16.94 -0.27
C LEU A 190 14.65 -18.26 -0.77
N LEU A 191 13.49 -18.19 -1.44
CA LEU A 191 12.82 -19.34 -2.07
C LEU A 191 13.31 -19.64 -3.50
N GLY A 192 14.49 -19.13 -3.88
CA GLY A 192 15.14 -19.41 -5.15
C GLY A 192 14.68 -18.58 -6.34
N GLY A 193 14.07 -17.41 -6.09
CA GLY A 193 13.75 -16.40 -7.11
C GLY A 193 12.63 -16.75 -8.09
N LYS A 194 11.97 -17.90 -7.91
CA LYS A 194 10.89 -18.38 -8.80
C LYS A 194 9.55 -17.69 -8.47
N ARG A 195 9.38 -16.45 -8.94
CA ARG A 195 8.16 -15.64 -8.68
C ARG A 195 6.83 -16.28 -9.10
N ARG A 196 6.83 -17.24 -10.02
CA ARG A 196 5.60 -17.91 -10.53
C ARG A 196 5.36 -19.30 -9.95
N SER A 197 6.15 -19.76 -9.00
CA SER A 197 5.89 -21.00 -8.29
C SER A 197 4.70 -20.81 -7.34
N LYS A 198 3.71 -21.70 -7.39
CA LYS A 198 2.55 -21.67 -6.49
C LYS A 198 2.97 -21.66 -5.03
N LEU A 199 3.94 -22.51 -4.67
CA LEU A 199 4.47 -22.60 -3.31
C LEU A 199 5.11 -21.27 -2.88
N THR A 200 5.96 -20.67 -3.74
CA THR A 200 6.61 -19.39 -3.46
C THR A 200 5.57 -18.29 -3.21
N ILE A 201 4.53 -18.21 -4.03
CA ILE A 201 3.48 -17.20 -3.90
C ILE A 201 2.68 -17.38 -2.61
N ILE A 202 2.23 -18.62 -2.31
CA ILE A 202 1.47 -18.88 -1.10
C ILE A 202 2.31 -18.56 0.12
N LEU A 203 3.56 -19.05 0.18
CA LEU A 203 4.43 -18.86 1.33
C LEU A 203 4.80 -17.38 1.52
N SER A 204 5.17 -16.66 0.44
CA SER A 204 5.51 -15.24 0.53
C SER A 204 4.31 -14.39 0.98
N THR A 205 3.11 -14.67 0.48
CA THR A 205 1.89 -13.97 0.89
C THR A 205 1.56 -14.26 2.36
N THR A 206 1.67 -15.52 2.80
CA THR A 206 1.43 -15.90 4.20
C THR A 206 2.42 -15.21 5.15
N ILE A 207 3.71 -15.20 4.82
CA ILE A 207 4.74 -14.54 5.66
C ILE A 207 4.52 -13.03 5.69
N VAL A 208 4.14 -12.40 4.58
CA VAL A 208 3.81 -10.97 4.55
C VAL A 208 2.64 -10.67 5.50
N TRP A 209 1.57 -11.45 5.50
CA TRP A 209 0.45 -11.26 6.43
C TRP A 209 0.86 -11.52 7.88
N ALA A 210 1.70 -12.52 8.14
CA ALA A 210 2.25 -12.77 9.48
C ALA A 210 3.06 -11.55 9.98
N TYR A 211 3.87 -10.94 9.10
CA TYR A 211 4.58 -9.70 9.42
C TYR A 211 3.64 -8.53 9.68
N VAL A 212 2.57 -8.35 8.88
CA VAL A 212 1.55 -7.30 9.10
C VAL A 212 0.88 -7.44 10.47
N ILE A 213 0.60 -8.67 10.89
CA ILE A 213 0.04 -8.96 12.23
C ILE A 213 1.09 -8.62 13.31
N PHE A 214 2.35 -9.02 13.13
CA PHE A 214 3.45 -8.76 14.05
C PHE A 214 3.64 -7.27 14.33
N ILE A 215 3.60 -6.41 13.30
CA ILE A 215 3.75 -4.96 13.46
C ILE A 215 2.49 -4.24 13.98
N GLY A 216 1.43 -4.96 14.33
CA GLY A 216 0.21 -4.39 14.90
C GLY A 216 -0.84 -3.94 13.89
N PHE A 217 -0.83 -4.49 12.67
CA PHE A 217 -1.87 -4.29 11.66
C PHE A 217 -2.06 -2.83 11.18
N PRO A 218 -0.99 -2.06 10.94
CA PRO A 218 -1.14 -0.67 10.51
C PRO A 218 -1.79 -0.59 9.13
N ALA A 219 -2.66 0.39 8.92
CA ALA A 219 -3.45 0.53 7.70
C ALA A 219 -2.61 0.59 6.41
N SER A 220 -1.43 1.22 6.45
CA SER A 220 -0.48 1.25 5.31
C SER A 220 0.02 -0.13 4.90
N ALA A 221 0.37 -0.97 5.87
CA ALA A 221 0.84 -2.33 5.64
C ALA A 221 -0.27 -3.26 5.15
N VAL A 222 -1.48 -3.13 5.71
CA VAL A 222 -2.67 -3.88 5.27
C VAL A 222 -2.98 -3.57 3.81
N ARG A 223 -2.96 -2.30 3.41
CA ARG A 223 -3.17 -1.91 2.02
C ARG A 223 -2.14 -2.56 1.09
N ALA A 224 -0.87 -2.48 1.44
CA ALA A 224 0.21 -3.05 0.64
C ALA A 224 0.13 -4.59 0.57
N ALA A 225 -0.15 -5.27 1.68
CA ALA A 225 -0.33 -6.71 1.72
C ALA A 225 -1.51 -7.17 0.86
N THR A 226 -2.64 -6.43 0.91
CA THR A 226 -3.81 -6.69 0.06
C THR A 226 -3.47 -6.52 -1.42
N MET A 227 -2.81 -5.42 -1.80
CA MET A 227 -2.37 -5.19 -3.19
C MET A 227 -1.43 -6.30 -3.67
N LEU A 228 -0.45 -6.69 -2.84
CA LEU A 228 0.48 -7.78 -3.16
C LEU A 228 -0.22 -9.14 -3.24
N SER A 229 -1.21 -9.41 -2.40
CA SER A 229 -1.99 -10.64 -2.45
C SER A 229 -2.74 -10.75 -3.78
N ILE A 230 -3.42 -9.68 -4.20
CA ILE A 230 -4.14 -9.62 -5.48
C ILE A 230 -3.17 -9.72 -6.66
N TYR A 231 -2.04 -9.00 -6.60
CA TYR A 231 -0.96 -9.13 -7.58
C TYR A 231 -0.47 -10.57 -7.70
N SER A 232 -0.25 -11.23 -6.58
CA SER A 232 0.21 -12.61 -6.50
C SER A 232 -0.81 -13.60 -7.10
N MET A 233 -2.12 -13.39 -6.85
CA MET A 233 -3.20 -14.18 -7.46
C MET A 233 -3.25 -14.00 -8.98
N VAL A 234 -3.04 -12.78 -9.48
CA VAL A 234 -3.00 -12.51 -10.92
C VAL A 234 -1.79 -13.19 -11.57
N LEU A 235 -0.64 -13.23 -10.90
CA LEU A 235 0.54 -13.97 -11.38
C LEU A 235 0.27 -15.48 -11.51
N LEU A 236 -0.51 -16.07 -10.60
CA LEU A 236 -0.92 -17.48 -10.67
C LEU A 236 -1.85 -17.76 -11.85
N SER A 237 -2.64 -16.78 -12.26
CA SER A 237 -3.61 -16.91 -13.37
C SER A 237 -2.97 -16.83 -14.77
N LEU A 238 -1.63 -16.95 -14.88
CA LEU A 238 -0.86 -16.93 -16.13
C LEU A 238 -1.02 -15.65 -16.96
N ARG A 239 -1.53 -14.58 -16.39
CA ARG A 239 -1.59 -13.28 -17.06
C ARG A 239 -0.23 -12.58 -16.96
N PRO A 240 0.25 -11.95 -18.03
CA PRO A 240 1.67 -11.60 -18.14
C PRO A 240 2.15 -10.50 -17.21
N ASP A 241 1.35 -9.49 -16.88
CA ASP A 241 1.82 -8.33 -16.12
C ASP A 241 0.74 -7.69 -15.24
N PRO A 242 1.11 -7.10 -14.09
CA PRO A 242 0.22 -6.29 -13.28
C PRO A 242 -0.22 -5.07 -14.08
N THR A 243 -1.51 -4.91 -14.22
CA THR A 243 -2.12 -3.82 -14.96
C THR A 243 -2.85 -2.89 -14.02
N LEU A 244 -3.26 -1.73 -14.53
CA LEU A 244 -4.19 -0.84 -13.84
C LEU A 244 -5.49 -1.56 -13.43
N ASN A 245 -5.89 -2.62 -14.14
CA ASN A 245 -7.00 -3.48 -13.73
C ASN A 245 -6.75 -4.21 -12.41
N THR A 246 -5.52 -4.68 -12.17
CA THR A 246 -5.16 -5.34 -10.90
C THR A 246 -5.22 -4.33 -9.74
N LEU A 247 -4.74 -3.11 -9.98
CA LEU A 247 -4.85 -2.02 -9.01
C LEU A 247 -6.30 -1.62 -8.75
N ALA A 248 -7.12 -1.49 -9.80
CA ALA A 248 -8.54 -1.18 -9.69
C ALA A 248 -9.31 -2.29 -8.94
N LEU A 249 -8.96 -3.56 -9.14
CA LEU A 249 -9.54 -4.67 -8.38
C LEU A 249 -9.21 -4.55 -6.89
N ALA A 250 -7.96 -4.24 -6.56
CA ALA A 250 -7.54 -4.01 -5.17
C ALA A 250 -8.30 -2.83 -4.55
N TYR A 251 -8.45 -1.74 -5.29
CA TYR A 251 -9.23 -0.58 -4.89
C TYR A 251 -10.68 -0.96 -4.57
N ILE A 252 -11.35 -1.65 -5.49
CA ILE A 252 -12.76 -2.06 -5.33
C ILE A 252 -12.92 -2.93 -4.09
N ILE A 253 -12.08 -3.95 -3.90
CA ILE A 253 -12.16 -4.85 -2.74
C ILE A 253 -12.01 -4.06 -1.43
N MET A 254 -11.04 -3.17 -1.34
CA MET A 254 -10.79 -2.40 -0.11
C MET A 254 -11.90 -1.40 0.19
N VAL A 255 -12.48 -0.81 -0.83
CA VAL A 255 -13.59 0.16 -0.71
C VAL A 255 -14.90 -0.56 -0.37
N LEU A 256 -15.12 -1.78 -0.86
CA LEU A 256 -16.27 -2.60 -0.48
C LEU A 256 -16.21 -3.02 1.00
N VAL A 257 -15.02 -3.28 1.54
CA VAL A 257 -14.82 -3.61 2.97
C VAL A 257 -15.05 -2.38 3.85
N ASN A 258 -14.49 -1.22 3.46
CA ASN A 258 -14.69 0.03 4.16
C ASN A 258 -14.76 1.20 3.16
N PRO A 259 -15.96 1.74 2.90
CA PRO A 259 -16.15 2.83 1.94
C PRO A 259 -15.46 4.14 2.36
N PHE A 260 -15.23 4.35 3.66
CA PHE A 260 -14.54 5.55 4.14
C PHE A 260 -13.04 5.58 3.82
N ASN A 261 -12.46 4.46 3.39
CA ASN A 261 -11.07 4.44 2.93
C ASN A 261 -10.77 5.50 1.85
N ILE A 262 -11.77 5.86 1.01
CA ILE A 262 -11.56 6.87 -0.05
C ILE A 262 -11.26 8.26 0.51
N PHE A 263 -11.65 8.55 1.75
CA PHE A 263 -11.40 9.81 2.44
C PHE A 263 -10.11 9.77 3.28
N ASP A 264 -9.49 8.59 3.46
CA ASP A 264 -8.20 8.45 4.15
C ASP A 264 -7.06 8.92 3.24
N ILE A 265 -6.29 9.90 3.73
CA ILE A 265 -5.15 10.48 3.01
C ILE A 265 -4.13 9.41 2.64
N GLY A 266 -3.84 8.49 3.56
CA GLY A 266 -2.90 7.41 3.33
C GLY A 266 -3.38 6.43 2.25
N PHE A 267 -4.68 6.18 2.14
CA PHE A 267 -5.27 5.39 1.07
C PHE A 267 -5.12 6.09 -0.29
N GLN A 268 -5.49 7.37 -0.37
CA GLN A 268 -5.35 8.16 -1.59
C GLN A 268 -3.90 8.19 -2.07
N MET A 269 -2.95 8.51 -1.17
CA MET A 269 -1.53 8.54 -1.50
C MET A 269 -0.99 7.19 -1.98
N SER A 270 -1.40 6.09 -1.34
CA SER A 270 -0.95 4.74 -1.73
C SER A 270 -1.41 4.36 -3.13
N PHE A 271 -2.69 4.58 -3.45
CA PHE A 271 -3.23 4.24 -4.76
C PHE A 271 -2.72 5.15 -5.87
N LEU A 272 -2.55 6.45 -5.59
CA LEU A 272 -1.96 7.39 -6.55
C LEU A 272 -0.49 7.09 -6.81
N ALA A 273 0.29 6.77 -5.78
CA ALA A 273 1.69 6.38 -5.96
C ALA A 273 1.83 5.16 -6.86
N VAL A 274 1.11 4.07 -6.57
CA VAL A 274 1.17 2.84 -7.37
C VAL A 274 0.62 3.07 -8.78
N GLY A 275 -0.51 3.78 -8.91
CA GLY A 275 -1.08 4.13 -10.21
C GLY A 275 -0.13 4.94 -11.07
N SER A 276 0.52 5.95 -10.49
CA SER A 276 1.52 6.78 -11.19
C SER A 276 2.77 5.98 -11.57
N ILE A 277 3.24 5.07 -10.71
CA ILE A 277 4.34 4.18 -11.07
C ILE A 277 3.95 3.29 -12.27
N LEU A 278 2.75 2.71 -12.28
CA LEU A 278 2.30 1.88 -13.39
C LEU A 278 2.17 2.67 -14.70
N LEU A 279 1.80 3.94 -14.64
CA LEU A 279 1.64 4.81 -15.81
C LEU A 279 2.96 5.39 -16.30
N PHE A 280 3.76 5.98 -15.41
CA PHE A 280 4.90 6.82 -15.77
C PHE A 280 6.24 6.05 -15.78
N TYR A 281 6.40 5.02 -14.94
CA TYR A 281 7.65 4.25 -14.91
C TYR A 281 8.05 3.68 -16.28
N PRO A 282 7.14 3.02 -17.05
CA PRO A 282 7.52 2.50 -18.36
C PRO A 282 7.95 3.61 -19.34
N LEU A 283 7.34 4.81 -19.23
CA LEU A 283 7.66 5.96 -20.07
C LEU A 283 9.06 6.49 -19.77
N PHE A 284 9.37 6.67 -18.50
CA PHE A 284 10.68 7.21 -18.09
C PHE A 284 11.80 6.18 -18.27
N PHE A 285 11.51 4.91 -17.95
CA PHE A 285 12.52 3.87 -18.02
C PHE A 285 13.02 3.63 -19.44
N CYS A 286 12.20 3.79 -20.47
CA CYS A 286 12.60 3.62 -21.86
C CYS A 286 13.41 4.80 -22.43
N LEU A 287 13.53 5.93 -21.70
CA LEU A 287 14.33 7.09 -22.14
C LEU A 287 15.83 6.81 -22.10
N LEU A 288 16.27 5.89 -21.24
CA LEU A 288 17.68 5.51 -21.13
C LEU A 288 17.86 4.01 -21.44
N SER A 289 18.50 3.71 -22.56
CA SER A 289 18.93 2.35 -22.88
C SER A 289 20.42 2.19 -22.56
N SER A 290 20.74 1.44 -21.50
CA SER A 290 22.12 1.14 -21.12
C SER A 290 22.33 -0.38 -21.06
N HIS A 291 23.52 -0.82 -21.46
CA HIS A 291 23.95 -2.23 -21.37
C HIS A 291 24.43 -2.59 -19.94
N SER A 292 24.77 -1.59 -19.13
CA SER A 292 25.22 -1.78 -17.74
C SER A 292 24.03 -2.06 -16.82
N ASN A 293 24.08 -3.20 -16.11
CA ASN A 293 23.05 -3.54 -15.11
C ASN A 293 23.01 -2.54 -13.95
N ILE A 294 24.14 -1.96 -13.57
CA ILE A 294 24.25 -0.97 -12.49
C ILE A 294 23.53 0.32 -12.90
N ILE A 295 23.82 0.84 -14.11
CA ILE A 295 23.18 2.06 -14.61
C ILE A 295 21.68 1.85 -14.75
N ARG A 296 21.24 0.69 -15.23
CA ARG A 296 19.81 0.34 -15.32
C ARG A 296 19.13 0.27 -13.96
N ALA A 297 19.81 -0.24 -12.94
CA ALA A 297 19.25 -0.30 -11.57
C ALA A 297 19.12 1.11 -10.99
N ILE A 298 20.14 1.96 -11.09
CA ILE A 298 20.11 3.35 -10.63
C ILE A 298 19.02 4.13 -11.37
N TRP A 299 18.97 4.01 -12.71
CA TRP A 299 17.94 4.66 -13.53
C TRP A 299 16.54 4.18 -13.18
N GLY A 300 16.36 2.86 -12.93
CA GLY A 300 15.09 2.29 -12.50
C GLY A 300 14.61 2.87 -11.16
N LEU A 301 15.53 3.00 -10.19
CA LEU A 301 15.22 3.62 -8.89
C LEU A 301 14.79 5.09 -9.05
N PHE A 302 15.49 5.84 -9.92
CA PHE A 302 15.13 7.22 -10.25
C PHE A 302 13.72 7.29 -10.86
N CYS A 303 13.44 6.48 -11.88
CA CYS A 303 12.14 6.47 -12.56
C CYS A 303 10.99 6.11 -11.63
N VAL A 304 11.17 5.15 -10.72
CA VAL A 304 10.16 4.77 -9.72
C VAL A 304 9.90 5.92 -8.77
N SER A 305 10.97 6.54 -8.22
CA SER A 305 10.85 7.65 -7.28
C SER A 305 10.18 8.87 -7.92
N LEU A 306 10.58 9.22 -9.14
CA LEU A 306 10.00 10.33 -9.89
C LEU A 306 8.52 10.08 -10.22
N ALA A 307 8.18 8.87 -10.70
CA ALA A 307 6.81 8.51 -11.02
C ALA A 307 5.90 8.56 -9.79
N ALA A 308 6.36 8.04 -8.64
CA ALA A 308 5.61 8.09 -7.38
C ALA A 308 5.39 9.55 -6.93
N GLN A 309 6.42 10.40 -6.99
CA GLN A 309 6.32 11.80 -6.58
C GLN A 309 5.35 12.59 -7.45
N ILE A 310 5.37 12.42 -8.78
CA ILE A 310 4.42 13.09 -9.69
C ILE A 310 2.97 12.80 -9.27
N GLY A 311 2.66 11.57 -8.90
CA GLY A 311 1.31 11.20 -8.49
C GLY A 311 0.91 11.69 -7.10
N THR A 312 1.85 11.72 -6.17
CA THR A 312 1.56 12.08 -4.78
C THR A 312 1.72 13.56 -4.48
N LEU A 313 2.53 14.29 -5.27
CA LEU A 313 2.84 15.70 -5.06
C LEU A 313 1.59 16.59 -4.89
N PRO A 314 0.53 16.49 -5.74
CA PRO A 314 -0.66 17.31 -5.57
C PRO A 314 -1.33 17.14 -4.21
N LEU A 315 -1.40 15.88 -3.70
CA LEU A 315 -1.97 15.60 -2.39
C LEU A 315 -1.06 16.06 -1.24
N ILE A 316 0.27 15.91 -1.41
CA ILE A 316 1.24 16.37 -0.41
C ILE A 316 1.09 17.89 -0.23
N VAL A 317 1.04 18.65 -1.33
CA VAL A 317 0.83 20.10 -1.29
C VAL A 317 -0.50 20.45 -0.63
N PHE A 318 -1.57 19.77 -1.02
CA PHE A 318 -2.92 20.06 -0.54
C PHE A 318 -3.10 19.77 0.96
N TYR A 319 -2.61 18.60 1.43
CA TYR A 319 -2.84 18.18 2.82
C TYR A 319 -1.76 18.64 3.80
N PHE A 320 -0.52 18.72 3.36
CA PHE A 320 0.62 18.99 4.25
C PHE A 320 1.20 20.40 4.07
N GLY A 321 0.86 21.11 2.98
CA GLY A 321 1.34 22.46 2.73
C GLY A 321 2.87 22.61 2.60
N ARG A 322 3.61 21.48 2.46
CA ARG A 322 5.07 21.45 2.41
C ARG A 322 5.57 20.55 1.28
N ILE A 323 6.55 21.06 0.52
CA ILE A 323 7.24 20.30 -0.52
C ILE A 323 8.71 20.17 -0.14
N SER A 324 9.24 18.94 -0.10
CA SER A 324 10.67 18.70 0.03
C SER A 324 11.36 18.76 -1.34
N CYS A 325 12.28 19.70 -1.53
CA CYS A 325 12.97 19.88 -2.80
C CYS A 325 14.01 18.79 -3.08
N TYR A 326 14.59 18.21 -2.04
CA TYR A 326 15.63 17.18 -2.15
C TYR A 326 15.09 15.75 -2.06
N SER A 327 13.77 15.55 -2.01
CA SER A 327 13.14 14.23 -1.82
C SER A 327 13.55 13.18 -2.86
N LEU A 328 13.83 13.57 -4.11
CA LEU A 328 14.37 12.65 -5.12
C LEU A 328 15.77 12.15 -4.75
N ILE A 329 16.66 13.05 -4.36
CA ILE A 329 18.05 12.74 -4.01
C ILE A 329 18.08 11.90 -2.74
N THR A 330 17.33 12.31 -1.72
CA THR A 330 17.26 11.56 -0.45
C THR A 330 16.65 10.17 -0.63
N SER A 331 15.74 9.98 -1.58
CA SER A 331 15.17 8.66 -1.90
C SER A 331 16.22 7.68 -2.41
N PHE A 332 17.28 8.14 -3.10
CA PHE A 332 18.40 7.29 -3.54
C PHE A 332 19.19 6.71 -2.38
N ILE A 333 19.29 7.43 -1.29
CA ILE A 333 19.96 6.96 -0.06
C ILE A 333 18.96 6.15 0.77
N ALA A 334 17.76 6.65 0.93
CA ALA A 334 16.71 6.15 1.80
C ALA A 334 16.24 4.74 1.43
N ILE A 335 15.97 4.46 0.15
CA ILE A 335 15.40 3.18 -0.29
C ILE A 335 16.41 2.03 -0.16
N PRO A 336 17.67 2.13 -0.64
CA PRO A 336 18.66 1.08 -0.41
C PRO A 336 18.96 0.86 1.06
N ALA A 337 19.08 1.92 1.82
CA ALA A 337 19.37 1.85 3.23
C ALA A 337 18.23 1.19 4.04
N ALA A 338 16.97 1.56 3.77
CA ALA A 338 15.80 0.89 4.34
C ALA A 338 15.77 -0.60 3.99
N THR A 339 16.15 -0.95 2.76
CA THR A 339 16.24 -2.34 2.32
C THR A 339 17.28 -3.11 3.13
N LEU A 340 18.47 -2.54 3.33
CA LEU A 340 19.54 -3.17 4.12
C LEU A 340 19.14 -3.29 5.60
N ILE A 341 18.58 -2.24 6.20
CA ILE A 341 18.09 -2.25 7.58
C ILE A 341 17.09 -3.38 7.78
N LEU A 342 16.08 -3.49 6.90
CA LEU A 342 15.08 -4.55 7.02
C LEU A 342 15.67 -5.95 6.85
N TYR A 343 16.61 -6.14 5.91
CA TYR A 343 17.24 -7.45 5.70
C TYR A 343 18.09 -7.85 6.90
N LEU A 344 18.85 -6.90 7.47
CA LEU A 344 19.65 -7.12 8.66
C LEU A 344 18.78 -7.38 9.91
N CYS A 345 17.66 -6.66 10.08
CA CYS A 345 16.68 -6.93 11.12
C CYS A 345 16.08 -8.35 11.01
N VAL A 346 15.67 -8.76 9.80
CA VAL A 346 15.17 -10.12 9.58
C VAL A 346 16.25 -11.15 9.92
N LEU A 347 17.51 -10.90 9.53
CA LEU A 347 18.62 -11.78 9.87
C LEU A 347 18.83 -11.88 11.38
N LEU A 348 18.78 -10.76 12.13
CA LEU A 348 18.85 -10.77 13.58
C LEU A 348 17.72 -11.57 14.23
N PHE A 349 16.48 -11.43 13.73
CA PHE A 349 15.35 -12.21 14.23
C PHE A 349 15.50 -13.70 13.96
N ILE A 350 16.13 -14.10 12.86
CA ILE A 350 16.42 -15.52 12.56
C ILE A 350 17.56 -16.05 13.44
N LEU A 351 18.58 -15.24 13.73
CA LEU A 351 19.72 -15.63 14.55
C LEU A 351 19.39 -15.68 16.05
N SER A 352 18.51 -14.80 16.53
CA SER A 352 18.16 -14.69 17.95
C SER A 352 17.75 -16.02 18.60
N PRO A 353 16.84 -16.86 18.08
CA PRO A 353 16.51 -18.13 18.68
C PRO A 353 17.64 -19.17 18.64
N LEU A 354 18.62 -19.01 17.75
CA LEU A 354 19.74 -19.94 17.64
C LEU A 354 20.77 -19.76 18.75
N THR A 355 20.77 -18.63 19.47
CA THR A 355 21.63 -18.39 20.64
C THR A 355 21.31 -19.31 21.83
N TYR A 356 20.08 -19.90 21.86
CA TYR A 356 19.70 -20.89 22.89
C TYR A 356 20.40 -22.24 22.69
N ILE A 357 21.06 -22.46 21.53
CA ILE A 357 21.83 -23.70 21.26
C ILE A 357 23.24 -23.49 21.79
N SER A 358 23.56 -24.05 22.96
CA SER A 358 24.79 -23.79 23.70
C SER A 358 26.11 -24.01 22.93
N PHE A 359 26.11 -24.98 21.98
CA PHE A 359 27.30 -25.27 21.15
C PHE A 359 27.61 -24.16 20.14
N LEU A 360 26.59 -23.42 19.66
CA LEU A 360 26.73 -22.38 18.63
C LEU A 360 26.64 -20.95 19.21
N ALA A 361 26.31 -20.81 20.50
CA ALA A 361 25.97 -19.54 21.13
C ALA A 361 27.06 -18.47 20.93
N SER A 362 28.31 -18.77 21.23
CA SER A 362 29.41 -17.78 21.15
C SER A 362 29.69 -17.32 19.70
N SER A 363 29.57 -18.22 18.73
CA SER A 363 29.76 -17.88 17.28
C SER A 363 28.60 -17.04 16.77
N ILE A 364 27.38 -17.35 17.19
CA ILE A 364 26.16 -16.63 16.79
C ILE A 364 26.15 -15.25 17.46
N GLU A 365 26.52 -15.12 18.71
CA GLU A 365 26.65 -13.83 19.40
C GLU A 365 27.65 -12.91 18.70
N GLY A 366 28.82 -13.44 18.30
CA GLY A 366 29.80 -12.67 17.54
C GLY A 366 29.24 -12.19 16.18
N LEU A 367 28.50 -13.07 15.48
CA LEU A 367 27.83 -12.70 14.24
C LEU A 367 26.72 -11.65 14.46
N MET A 368 25.91 -11.81 15.48
CA MET A 368 24.87 -10.84 15.85
C MET A 368 25.46 -9.47 16.17
N GLN A 369 26.60 -9.44 16.92
CA GLN A 369 27.30 -8.20 17.20
C GLN A 369 27.80 -7.50 15.93
N LEU A 370 28.36 -8.27 14.99
CA LEU A 370 28.80 -7.75 13.69
C LEU A 370 27.62 -7.17 12.90
N VAL A 371 26.53 -7.92 12.78
CA VAL A 371 25.30 -7.46 12.09
C VAL A 371 24.76 -6.19 12.74
N MET A 372 24.79 -6.11 14.08
CA MET A 372 24.34 -4.95 14.84
C MET A 372 25.23 -3.73 14.58
N ASN A 373 26.55 -3.89 14.57
CA ASN A 373 27.49 -2.80 14.27
C ASN A 373 27.25 -2.24 12.86
N VAL A 374 27.03 -3.11 11.87
CA VAL A 374 26.68 -2.69 10.51
C VAL A 374 25.34 -1.95 10.48
N LEU A 375 24.34 -2.48 11.15
CA LEU A 375 23.00 -1.88 11.25
C LEU A 375 23.06 -0.47 11.85
N THR A 376 23.77 -0.31 12.96
CA THR A 376 23.99 0.99 13.64
C THR A 376 24.74 1.96 12.73
N SER A 377 25.79 1.51 12.04
CA SER A 377 26.56 2.36 11.12
C SER A 377 25.69 2.87 9.95
N ILE A 378 24.84 2.02 9.38
CA ILE A 378 23.90 2.42 8.32
C ILE A 378 22.91 3.44 8.86
N THR A 379 22.37 3.20 10.06
CA THR A 379 21.36 4.10 10.66
C THR A 379 21.96 5.47 10.98
N GLN A 380 23.18 5.51 11.55
CA GLN A 380 23.91 6.75 11.81
C GLN A 380 24.21 7.52 10.52
N PHE A 381 24.61 6.81 9.46
CA PHE A 381 24.83 7.41 8.16
C PHE A 381 23.55 8.08 7.62
N ILE A 382 22.41 7.40 7.69
CA ILE A 382 21.13 7.95 7.21
C ILE A 382 20.71 9.14 8.07
N ASN A 383 20.76 9.02 9.39
CA ASN A 383 20.40 10.09 10.33
C ASN A 383 21.23 11.34 10.05
N THR A 384 22.55 11.17 9.86
CA THR A 384 23.46 12.26 9.53
C THR A 384 23.15 12.85 8.16
N ALA A 385 22.94 12.02 7.12
CA ALA A 385 22.64 12.46 5.77
C ALA A 385 21.33 13.27 5.71
N PHE A 386 20.28 12.82 6.39
CA PHE A 386 18.99 13.53 6.38
C PHE A 386 19.03 14.80 7.24
N ARG A 387 19.77 14.79 8.36
CA ARG A 387 20.00 16.00 9.13
C ARG A 387 20.78 17.03 8.32
N LEU A 388 21.85 16.66 7.63
CA LEU A 388 22.59 17.57 6.75
C LEU A 388 21.71 18.09 5.62
N THR A 389 20.89 17.23 5.01
CA THR A 389 19.99 17.65 3.93
C THR A 389 18.92 18.63 4.43
N SER A 390 18.44 18.46 5.66
CA SER A 390 17.44 19.36 6.25
C SER A 390 17.99 20.76 6.55
N LEU A 391 19.31 20.89 6.71
CA LEU A 391 19.99 22.17 6.94
C LEU A 391 20.33 22.93 5.65
N LEU A 392 20.16 22.30 4.48
CA LEU A 392 20.43 22.96 3.19
C LEU A 392 19.41 24.06 2.90
N PRO A 393 19.84 25.18 2.28
CA PRO A 393 18.92 26.25 1.92
C PRO A 393 17.89 25.76 0.90
N GLY A 394 16.61 26.06 1.14
CA GLY A 394 15.52 25.60 0.29
C GLY A 394 15.20 24.10 0.41
N ALA A 395 15.58 23.44 1.50
CA ALA A 395 15.29 22.02 1.71
C ALA A 395 13.79 21.71 1.68
N SER A 396 12.96 22.62 2.17
CA SER A 396 11.52 22.54 2.05
C SER A 396 10.92 23.89 1.69
N ILE A 397 9.90 23.87 0.81
CA ILE A 397 9.07 25.02 0.48
C ILE A 397 7.74 24.84 1.21
N GLU A 398 7.39 25.80 2.06
CA GLU A 398 6.08 25.84 2.71
C GLU A 398 5.10 26.61 1.82
N CYS A 399 3.99 25.97 1.47
CA CYS A 399 2.92 26.60 0.70
C CYS A 399 2.01 27.38 1.66
N ILE A 400 1.75 28.66 1.35
CA ILE A 400 1.00 29.60 2.21
C ILE A 400 -0.52 29.32 2.25
N PHE A 401 -0.98 28.21 1.71
CA PHE A 401 -2.39 27.81 1.79
C PHE A 401 -2.61 26.82 2.91
N PRO A 402 -2.94 27.27 4.14
CA PRO A 402 -3.48 26.36 5.14
C PRO A 402 -4.87 25.97 4.66
N CYS A 403 -5.04 24.73 4.22
CA CYS A 403 -6.37 24.13 4.29
C CYS A 403 -6.73 24.05 5.76
N SER A 404 -7.52 25.04 6.22
CA SER A 404 -8.13 25.01 7.55
C SER A 404 -8.86 23.70 7.71
N SER A 405 -8.37 22.92 8.68
CA SER A 405 -9.01 21.72 9.24
C SER A 405 -10.45 21.98 9.62
#